data_3752508a4e9d7549c5edf1c2198d35e4
#
_entry.id   3752508a4e9d7549c5edf1c2198d35e4
#
_cell.length_a   1.000
_cell.length_b   1.000
_cell.length_c   1.000
_cell.angle_alpha   90.00
_cell.angle_beta   90.00
_cell.angle_gamma   90.00
#
_symmetry.space_group_name_H-M   'P 1'
#
loop_
_entity.id
_entity.type
_entity.pdbx_description
1 polymer ?
#
loop_
_entity_poly.entity_id
_entity_poly.type
_entity_poly.pdbx_seq_one_letter_code
_entity_poly.pdbx_strand_id
1 'polypeptide(L)'
;MRILNLTDPKSMIYSSNCFLILGDWSGMDDINTLVDVGNDPAIVERILAAPTGVGKKTIEQVILTHNHFDHTGVLPRIRYVFDPVVYAHSRFIEPDFILEDGQHFKCGDRTFEVIQTPGHSDDSICLYCQTDGVLFVGDTPVVIRATDATYDPRFVQALERLCSKDVRAIYFGHGDSITVGANIVLNESLENIRRANGMIVPHIPVVSASATLSG
;
A
#
# COMPACT_ATOMS: atom_id res chain seq x y z
N MET A 1 -6.58 -4.51 13.50
CA MET A 1 -6.10 -3.22 12.92
C MET A 1 -7.24 -2.50 12.23
N ARG A 2 -7.33 -1.18 12.37
CA ARG A 2 -8.31 -0.33 11.67
C ARG A 2 -7.57 0.52 10.66
N ILE A 3 -8.11 0.64 9.44
CA ILE A 3 -7.55 1.47 8.36
C ILE A 3 -8.60 2.50 7.98
N LEU A 4 -8.26 3.77 8.06
CA LEU A 4 -9.12 4.89 7.70
C LEU A 4 -8.53 5.59 6.48
N ASN A 5 -9.27 5.67 5.38
CA ASN A 5 -8.92 6.58 4.29
C ASN A 5 -9.37 7.99 4.67
N LEU A 6 -8.43 8.90 4.83
CA LEU A 6 -8.69 10.29 5.21
C LEU A 6 -8.86 11.23 4.02
N THR A 7 -8.72 10.72 2.79
CA THR A 7 -8.85 11.52 1.57
C THR A 7 -10.31 11.89 1.29
N ASP A 8 -10.55 13.12 0.87
CA ASP A 8 -11.88 13.53 0.43
C ASP A 8 -12.06 13.20 -1.06
N PRO A 9 -12.96 12.29 -1.39
CA PRO A 9 -13.21 11.95 -2.79
C PRO A 9 -13.83 13.13 -3.59
N LYS A 10 -14.26 14.20 -2.91
CA LYS A 10 -14.81 15.41 -3.54
C LYS A 10 -13.78 16.55 -3.63
N SER A 11 -12.56 16.37 -3.13
CA SER A 11 -11.51 17.38 -3.26
C SER A 11 -11.19 17.61 -4.73
N MET A 12 -11.06 18.89 -5.11
CA MET A 12 -10.60 19.28 -6.45
C MET A 12 -9.07 19.30 -6.57
N ILE A 13 -8.37 19.04 -5.47
CA ILE A 13 -6.92 18.98 -5.43
C ILE A 13 -6.47 17.57 -5.82
N TYR A 14 -5.60 17.46 -6.82
CA TYR A 14 -4.97 16.19 -7.17
C TYR A 14 -4.06 15.75 -6.02
N SER A 15 -4.41 14.63 -5.40
CA SER A 15 -3.78 14.13 -4.18
C SER A 15 -3.95 12.62 -4.11
N SER A 16 -2.95 11.95 -3.55
CA SER A 16 -3.06 10.53 -3.24
C SER A 16 -4.04 10.25 -2.11
N ASN A 17 -4.44 9.01 -1.97
CA ASN A 17 -5.06 8.50 -0.76
C ASN A 17 -4.08 8.59 0.42
N CYS A 18 -4.62 8.97 1.58
CA CYS A 18 -3.90 9.05 2.85
C CYS A 18 -4.54 8.07 3.84
N PHE A 19 -3.84 7.01 4.19
CA PHE A 19 -4.39 5.97 5.05
C PHE A 19 -3.84 6.08 6.46
N LEU A 20 -4.72 6.25 7.44
CA LEU A 20 -4.38 6.20 8.85
C LEU A 20 -4.60 4.77 9.40
N ILE A 21 -3.51 4.14 9.82
CA ILE A 21 -3.50 2.81 10.42
C ILE A 21 -3.51 2.94 11.94
N LEU A 22 -4.48 2.34 12.59
CA LEU A 22 -4.68 2.32 14.04
C LEU A 22 -4.76 0.87 14.53
N GLY A 23 -4.35 0.61 15.76
CA GLY A 23 -4.62 -0.67 16.41
C GLY A 23 -6.11 -0.88 16.70
N ASP A 24 -6.54 -2.12 16.88
CA ASP A 24 -7.93 -2.49 17.12
C ASP A 24 -8.50 -1.82 18.37
N TRP A 25 -7.69 -1.70 19.40
CA TRP A 25 -8.10 -1.20 20.73
C TRP A 25 -7.47 0.15 21.09
N SER A 26 -6.72 0.78 20.18
CA SER A 26 -5.95 2.02 20.47
C SER A 26 -5.08 1.87 21.73
N GLY A 27 -4.40 0.72 21.85
CA GLY A 27 -3.52 0.43 22.97
C GLY A 27 -2.35 1.42 23.04
N MET A 28 -1.77 1.60 24.22
CA MET A 28 -0.65 2.54 24.41
C MET A 28 0.58 2.16 23.59
N ASP A 29 0.76 0.86 23.33
CA ASP A 29 1.88 0.34 22.54
C ASP A 29 1.61 0.32 21.02
N ASP A 30 0.39 0.67 20.58
CA ASP A 30 0.06 0.76 19.15
C ASP A 30 0.74 2.00 18.55
N ILE A 31 1.13 1.95 17.29
CA ILE A 31 1.77 3.08 16.60
C ILE A 31 0.82 3.64 15.55
N ASN A 32 0.21 4.80 15.83
CA ASN A 32 -0.66 5.49 14.89
C ASN A 32 0.16 5.92 13.67
N THR A 33 -0.09 5.27 12.53
CA THR A 33 0.73 5.39 11.33
C THR A 33 -0.05 5.98 10.18
N LEU A 34 0.47 7.03 9.55
CA LEU A 34 -0.06 7.56 8.30
C LEU A 34 0.74 7.00 7.12
N VAL A 35 0.08 6.42 6.14
CA VAL A 35 0.67 6.00 4.86
C VAL A 35 0.29 7.04 3.81
N ASP A 36 1.30 7.71 3.26
CA ASP A 36 1.25 8.90 2.43
C ASP A 36 0.53 10.09 3.09
N VAL A 37 0.87 11.29 2.68
CA VAL A 37 0.31 12.52 3.26
C VAL A 37 -0.48 13.34 2.26
N GLY A 38 -0.44 12.97 0.98
CA GLY A 38 -1.15 13.66 -0.08
C GLY A 38 -0.60 15.05 -0.39
N ASN A 39 -1.42 15.80 -1.12
CA ASN A 39 -1.15 17.19 -1.50
C ASN A 39 -2.28 18.16 -1.09
N ASP A 40 -3.37 17.64 -0.50
CA ASP A 40 -4.50 18.45 -0.02
C ASP A 40 -4.25 18.90 1.44
N PRO A 41 -4.03 20.21 1.71
CA PRO A 41 -3.79 20.70 3.07
C PRO A 41 -4.94 20.42 4.07
N ALA A 42 -6.14 20.15 3.58
CA ALA A 42 -7.29 19.81 4.43
C ALA A 42 -7.12 18.45 5.14
N ILE A 43 -6.12 17.65 4.75
CA ILE A 43 -5.78 16.38 5.42
C ILE A 43 -5.46 16.61 6.90
N VAL A 44 -4.86 17.75 7.27
CA VAL A 44 -4.49 18.07 8.66
C VAL A 44 -5.72 18.07 9.57
N GLU A 45 -6.80 18.72 9.14
CA GLU A 45 -8.05 18.78 9.93
C GLU A 45 -8.71 17.40 10.05
N ARG A 46 -8.62 16.58 9.00
CA ARG A 46 -9.15 15.21 9.01
C ARG A 46 -8.37 14.29 9.94
N ILE A 47 -7.05 14.46 9.99
CA ILE A 47 -6.21 13.76 10.94
C ILE A 47 -6.57 14.16 12.37
N LEU A 48 -6.74 15.46 12.66
CA LEU A 48 -7.12 15.96 13.98
C LEU A 48 -8.50 15.44 14.42
N ALA A 49 -9.42 15.23 13.47
CA ALA A 49 -10.75 14.68 13.74
C ALA A 49 -10.78 13.15 13.88
N ALA A 50 -9.70 12.46 13.54
CA ALA A 50 -9.67 11.00 13.55
C ALA A 50 -9.69 10.43 15.00
N PRO A 51 -10.36 9.28 15.23
CA PRO A 51 -10.48 8.67 16.56
C PRO A 51 -9.22 7.87 16.92
N THR A 52 -8.13 8.55 17.25
CA THR A 52 -6.78 7.97 17.40
C THR A 52 -6.45 7.46 18.81
N GLY A 53 -7.39 7.61 19.75
CA GLY A 53 -7.22 7.17 21.13
C GLY A 53 -6.92 8.33 22.10
N VAL A 54 -7.34 8.17 23.35
CA VAL A 54 -7.15 9.17 24.40
C VAL A 54 -5.70 9.10 24.92
N GLY A 55 -5.05 10.27 25.00
CA GLY A 55 -3.69 10.37 25.54
C GLY A 55 -2.57 9.93 24.59
N LYS A 56 -2.89 9.62 23.33
CA LYS A 56 -1.91 9.27 22.29
C LYS A 56 -1.64 10.44 21.33
N LYS A 57 -0.46 10.46 20.73
CA LYS A 57 -0.23 11.30 19.55
C LYS A 57 -1.19 10.87 18.43
N THR A 58 -1.75 11.83 17.73
CA THR A 58 -2.66 11.57 16.61
C THR A 58 -1.95 10.79 15.50
N ILE A 59 -0.70 11.17 15.19
CA ILE A 59 0.20 10.45 14.30
C ILE A 59 1.54 10.35 15.01
N GLU A 60 2.09 9.13 15.09
CA GLU A 60 3.42 8.86 15.67
C GLU A 60 4.45 8.69 14.57
N GLN A 61 4.03 8.14 13.42
CA GLN A 61 4.89 7.96 12.25
C GLN A 61 4.15 8.17 10.93
N VAL A 62 4.91 8.55 9.92
CA VAL A 62 4.50 8.64 8.51
C VAL A 62 5.36 7.71 7.69
N ILE A 63 4.75 6.97 6.77
CA ILE A 63 5.46 6.17 5.78
C ILE A 63 5.07 6.68 4.42
N LEU A 64 6.06 7.01 3.60
CA LEU A 64 5.87 7.48 2.24
C LEU A 64 6.19 6.35 1.28
N THR A 65 5.24 6.03 0.41
CA THR A 65 5.37 4.93 -0.55
C THR A 65 6.36 5.25 -1.66
N HIS A 66 6.44 6.52 -2.06
CA HIS A 66 7.41 7.07 -3.01
C HIS A 66 7.42 8.60 -2.96
N ASN A 67 8.29 9.27 -3.76
CA ASN A 67 8.57 10.70 -3.61
C ASN A 67 7.75 11.64 -4.50
N HIS A 68 6.70 11.19 -5.19
CA HIS A 68 5.88 12.08 -6.00
C HIS A 68 5.13 13.11 -5.13
N PHE A 69 4.94 14.32 -5.70
CA PHE A 69 4.43 15.46 -4.94
C PHE A 69 3.02 15.27 -4.39
N ASP A 70 2.19 14.52 -5.09
CA ASP A 70 0.82 14.22 -4.70
C ASP A 70 0.71 13.20 -3.55
N HIS A 71 1.82 12.53 -3.19
CA HIS A 71 1.97 11.69 -2.01
C HIS A 71 2.69 12.40 -0.86
N THR A 72 3.49 13.43 -1.15
CA THR A 72 4.43 14.06 -0.19
C THR A 72 4.20 15.54 0.03
N GLY A 73 3.32 16.19 -0.76
CA GLY A 73 3.20 17.65 -0.83
C GLY A 73 2.87 18.33 0.50
N VAL A 74 2.08 17.69 1.35
CA VAL A 74 1.71 18.25 2.67
C VAL A 74 2.68 17.85 3.79
N LEU A 75 3.74 17.08 3.50
CA LEU A 75 4.69 16.59 4.52
C LEU A 75 5.28 17.70 5.41
N PRO A 76 5.70 18.88 4.89
CA PRO A 76 6.23 19.93 5.75
C PRO A 76 5.21 20.41 6.80
N ARG A 77 3.92 20.47 6.42
CA ARG A 77 2.86 20.84 7.35
C ARG A 77 2.56 19.73 8.36
N ILE A 78 2.59 18.47 7.94
CA ILE A 78 2.43 17.31 8.82
C ILE A 78 3.54 17.27 9.86
N ARG A 79 4.80 17.49 9.47
CA ARG A 79 5.95 17.59 10.39
C ARG A 79 5.73 18.72 11.40
N TYR A 80 5.32 19.91 10.92
CA TYR A 80 5.11 21.06 11.80
C TYR A 80 4.00 20.86 12.84
N VAL A 81 2.88 20.21 12.46
CA VAL A 81 1.71 20.08 13.33
C VAL A 81 1.82 18.89 14.27
N PHE A 82 2.32 17.76 13.80
CA PHE A 82 2.26 16.46 14.51
C PHE A 82 3.61 15.97 15.00
N ASP A 83 4.71 16.46 14.42
CA ASP A 83 6.09 16.01 14.71
C ASP A 83 6.20 14.46 14.71
N PRO A 84 5.80 13.78 13.60
CA PRO A 84 5.92 12.34 13.48
C PRO A 84 7.32 11.95 13.05
N VAL A 85 7.71 10.71 13.30
CA VAL A 85 8.87 10.10 12.65
C VAL A 85 8.51 9.75 11.21
N VAL A 86 9.32 10.18 10.23
CA VAL A 86 9.08 9.95 8.81
C VAL A 86 10.00 8.88 8.26
N TYR A 87 9.40 7.89 7.62
CA TYR A 87 10.05 6.77 6.96
C TYR A 87 9.79 6.82 5.45
N ALA A 88 10.80 6.57 4.64
CA ALA A 88 10.70 6.41 3.19
C ALA A 88 11.87 5.59 2.66
N HIS A 89 11.74 5.00 1.47
CA HIS A 89 12.88 4.42 0.75
C HIS A 89 13.70 5.53 0.05
N SER A 90 13.02 6.58 -0.43
CA SER A 90 13.66 7.73 -1.07
C SER A 90 14.44 8.62 -0.11
N ARG A 91 15.67 8.96 -0.46
CA ARG A 91 16.49 9.94 0.27
C ARG A 91 16.13 11.39 -0.07
N PHE A 92 15.46 11.62 -1.20
CA PHE A 92 15.12 12.98 -1.67
C PHE A 92 14.08 13.68 -0.78
N ILE A 93 13.33 12.93 0.02
CA ILE A 93 12.30 13.46 0.93
C ILE A 93 12.90 13.84 2.29
N GLU A 94 14.20 13.60 2.50
CA GLU A 94 14.87 13.76 3.80
C GLU A 94 14.10 13.10 4.95
N PRO A 95 13.81 11.78 4.85
CA PRO A 95 13.14 11.07 5.92
C PRO A 95 14.04 10.92 7.14
N ASP A 96 13.45 10.70 8.32
CA ASP A 96 14.22 10.45 9.54
C ASP A 96 14.89 9.07 9.47
N PHE A 97 14.24 8.10 8.81
CA PHE A 97 14.77 6.75 8.58
C PHE A 97 14.52 6.27 7.15
N ILE A 98 15.54 5.65 6.57
CA ILE A 98 15.43 4.98 5.27
C ILE A 98 14.84 3.58 5.49
N LEU A 99 13.81 3.24 4.72
CA LEU A 99 13.26 1.89 4.67
C LEU A 99 14.02 1.05 3.65
N GLU A 100 14.35 -0.17 4.04
CA GLU A 100 15.02 -1.15 3.18
C GLU A 100 14.08 -2.30 2.81
N ASP A 101 14.33 -2.93 1.66
CA ASP A 101 13.59 -4.09 1.20
C ASP A 101 13.68 -5.25 2.20
N GLY A 102 12.54 -5.87 2.51
CA GLY A 102 12.43 -6.93 3.52
C GLY A 102 12.44 -6.45 4.97
N GLN A 103 12.59 -5.15 5.24
CA GLN A 103 12.51 -4.62 6.59
C GLN A 103 11.10 -4.80 7.18
N HIS A 104 11.06 -5.11 8.48
CA HIS A 104 9.82 -5.23 9.23
C HIS A 104 9.69 -4.09 10.24
N PHE A 105 8.50 -3.53 10.37
CA PHE A 105 8.20 -2.46 11.34
C PHE A 105 6.74 -2.50 11.78
N LYS A 106 6.43 -1.83 12.88
CA LYS A 106 5.10 -1.82 13.48
C LYS A 106 4.27 -0.64 12.96
N CYS A 107 3.01 -0.93 12.53
CA CYS A 107 1.97 0.06 12.26
C CYS A 107 0.68 -0.36 12.95
N GLY A 108 0.08 0.55 13.71
CA GLY A 108 -1.01 0.19 14.62
C GLY A 108 -0.53 -0.88 15.58
N ASP A 109 -1.23 -2.00 15.62
CA ASP A 109 -0.92 -3.18 16.42
C ASP A 109 -0.41 -4.37 15.57
N ARG A 110 0.02 -4.11 14.33
CA ARG A 110 0.48 -5.12 13.36
C ARG A 110 1.92 -4.86 12.91
N THR A 111 2.55 -5.92 12.40
CA THR A 111 3.87 -5.85 11.74
C THR A 111 3.68 -5.85 10.23
N PHE A 112 4.37 -4.94 9.55
CA PHE A 112 4.41 -4.81 8.11
C PHE A 112 5.82 -5.11 7.58
N GLU A 113 5.87 -5.76 6.42
CA GLU A 113 7.08 -5.98 5.61
C GLU A 113 7.14 -4.90 4.53
N VAL A 114 8.29 -4.28 4.34
CA VAL A 114 8.60 -3.40 3.21
C VAL A 114 8.98 -4.27 2.02
N ILE A 115 8.35 -4.03 0.87
CA ILE A 115 8.67 -4.71 -0.39
C ILE A 115 8.99 -3.62 -1.40
N GLN A 116 10.24 -3.53 -1.84
CA GLN A 116 10.63 -2.59 -2.89
C GLN A 116 10.01 -3.03 -4.22
N THR A 117 9.33 -2.08 -4.89
CA THR A 117 8.58 -2.33 -6.14
C THR A 117 8.91 -1.28 -7.20
N PRO A 118 10.19 -1.20 -7.66
CA PRO A 118 10.59 -0.22 -8.67
C PRO A 118 9.82 -0.44 -9.96
N GLY A 119 9.36 0.63 -10.58
CA GLY A 119 8.56 0.56 -11.83
C GLY A 119 7.83 1.86 -12.09
N HIS A 120 6.89 2.25 -11.21
CA HIS A 120 6.28 3.58 -11.25
C HIS A 120 7.32 4.67 -10.93
N SER A 121 8.12 4.43 -9.90
CA SER A 121 9.36 5.16 -9.59
C SER A 121 10.41 4.21 -9.03
N ASP A 122 11.69 4.61 -9.03
CA ASP A 122 12.77 3.76 -8.51
C ASP A 122 12.71 3.58 -6.99
N ASP A 123 12.05 4.48 -6.28
CA ASP A 123 11.89 4.49 -4.83
C ASP A 123 10.56 3.93 -4.34
N SER A 124 9.73 3.40 -5.26
CA SER A 124 8.43 2.82 -4.90
C SER A 124 8.57 1.63 -3.98
N ILE A 125 7.75 1.60 -2.92
CA ILE A 125 7.61 0.49 -1.99
C ILE A 125 6.15 0.11 -1.80
N CYS A 126 5.92 -1.17 -1.55
CA CYS A 126 4.67 -1.69 -1.00
C CYS A 126 4.85 -2.07 0.48
N LEU A 127 3.76 -2.03 1.24
CA LEU A 127 3.74 -2.42 2.65
C LEU A 127 2.78 -3.59 2.83
N TYR A 128 3.29 -4.74 3.25
CA TYR A 128 2.51 -5.95 3.41
C TYR A 128 2.36 -6.37 4.87
N CYS A 129 1.12 -6.54 5.32
CA CYS A 129 0.77 -7.12 6.62
C CYS A 129 0.30 -8.56 6.45
N GLN A 130 1.12 -9.52 6.84
CA GLN A 130 0.80 -10.94 6.70
C GLN A 130 -0.41 -11.37 7.55
N THR A 131 -0.54 -10.85 8.76
CA THR A 131 -1.61 -11.24 9.69
C THR A 131 -3.00 -10.96 9.13
N ASP A 132 -3.19 -9.79 8.52
CA ASP A 132 -4.49 -9.37 8.00
C ASP A 132 -4.58 -9.51 6.47
N GLY A 133 -3.48 -9.91 5.78
CA GLY A 133 -3.42 -10.00 4.31
C GLY A 133 -3.58 -8.65 3.62
N VAL A 134 -3.14 -7.57 4.25
CA VAL A 134 -3.29 -6.20 3.76
C VAL A 134 -2.04 -5.77 3.01
N LEU A 135 -2.23 -5.15 1.85
CA LEU A 135 -1.17 -4.61 1.00
C LEU A 135 -1.46 -3.15 0.63
N PHE A 136 -0.59 -2.23 1.04
CA PHE A 136 -0.55 -0.86 0.51
C PHE A 136 0.44 -0.83 -0.65
N VAL A 137 0.02 -0.33 -1.81
CA VAL A 137 0.83 -0.37 -3.03
C VAL A 137 1.30 1.00 -3.51
N GLY A 138 0.85 2.10 -2.89
CA GLY A 138 1.06 3.43 -3.47
C GLY A 138 0.58 3.43 -4.92
N ASP A 139 1.45 3.83 -5.84
CA ASP A 139 1.18 3.87 -7.28
C ASP A 139 1.81 2.69 -8.05
N THR A 140 2.32 1.68 -7.32
CA THR A 140 2.82 0.46 -7.96
C THR A 140 1.71 -0.18 -8.80
N PRO A 141 1.91 -0.42 -10.11
CA PRO A 141 0.87 -0.89 -11.02
C PRO A 141 0.58 -2.38 -10.82
N VAL A 142 -0.25 -2.72 -9.84
CA VAL A 142 -0.62 -4.13 -9.53
C VAL A 142 -1.90 -4.60 -10.22
N VAL A 143 -2.58 -3.73 -10.99
CA VAL A 143 -3.75 -4.07 -11.83
C VAL A 143 -3.35 -3.90 -13.29
N ILE A 144 -2.84 -4.96 -13.90
CA ILE A 144 -2.29 -4.96 -15.26
C ILE A 144 -3.21 -5.74 -16.19
N ARG A 145 -3.76 -5.06 -17.18
CA ARG A 145 -4.65 -5.65 -18.20
C ARG A 145 -3.98 -5.81 -19.55
N ALA A 146 -2.92 -5.03 -19.83
CA ALA A 146 -2.17 -5.10 -21.08
C ALA A 146 -1.38 -6.41 -21.17
N THR A 147 -1.39 -7.02 -22.36
CA THR A 147 -0.67 -8.27 -22.67
C THR A 147 0.43 -8.09 -23.71
N ASP A 148 0.73 -6.82 -24.04
CA ASP A 148 1.67 -6.41 -25.09
C ASP A 148 2.67 -5.34 -24.62
N ALA A 149 2.65 -4.99 -23.33
CA ALA A 149 3.54 -4.00 -22.75
C ALA A 149 4.81 -4.65 -22.17
N THR A 150 5.93 -3.94 -22.25
CA THR A 150 7.21 -4.33 -21.64
C THR A 150 7.34 -3.72 -20.24
N TYR A 151 7.79 -4.50 -19.28
CA TYR A 151 7.96 -4.09 -17.89
C TYR A 151 9.43 -4.24 -17.45
N ASP A 152 9.88 -3.38 -16.53
CA ASP A 152 11.19 -3.50 -15.88
C ASP A 152 11.30 -4.89 -15.21
N PRO A 153 12.38 -5.65 -15.44
CA PRO A 153 12.56 -6.96 -14.81
C PRO A 153 12.52 -6.92 -13.27
N ARG A 154 12.98 -5.82 -12.66
CA ARG A 154 12.93 -5.64 -11.19
C ARG A 154 11.50 -5.54 -10.72
N PHE A 155 10.64 -4.83 -11.47
CA PHE A 155 9.21 -4.76 -11.19
C PHE A 155 8.53 -6.13 -11.32
N VAL A 156 8.86 -6.90 -12.37
CA VAL A 156 8.30 -8.25 -12.55
C VAL A 156 8.64 -9.15 -11.36
N GLN A 157 9.90 -9.13 -10.89
CA GLN A 157 10.33 -9.88 -9.72
C GLN A 157 9.57 -9.42 -8.44
N ALA A 158 9.37 -8.12 -8.28
CA ALA A 158 8.60 -7.59 -7.16
C ALA A 158 7.13 -8.06 -7.21
N LEU A 159 6.50 -8.03 -8.39
CA LEU A 159 5.13 -8.52 -8.56
C LEU A 159 5.03 -10.03 -8.29
N GLU A 160 6.02 -10.83 -8.69
CA GLU A 160 6.08 -12.27 -8.35
C GLU A 160 6.14 -12.49 -6.83
N ARG A 161 6.92 -11.66 -6.11
CA ARG A 161 6.94 -11.68 -4.64
C ARG A 161 5.58 -11.32 -4.05
N LEU A 162 4.91 -10.29 -4.56
CA LEU A 162 3.56 -9.91 -4.11
C LEU A 162 2.56 -11.05 -4.36
N CYS A 163 2.59 -11.70 -5.52
CA CYS A 163 1.74 -12.84 -5.85
C CYS A 163 1.99 -14.07 -4.96
N SER A 164 3.17 -14.21 -4.36
CA SER A 164 3.49 -15.28 -3.41
C SER A 164 2.89 -15.08 -2.02
N LYS A 165 2.33 -13.89 -1.73
CA LYS A 165 1.72 -13.54 -0.46
C LYS A 165 0.22 -13.86 -0.44
N ASP A 166 -0.35 -14.09 0.74
CA ASP A 166 -1.82 -14.18 0.93
C ASP A 166 -2.41 -12.77 1.06
N VAL A 167 -2.64 -12.10 -0.10
CA VAL A 167 -3.18 -10.73 -0.13
C VAL A 167 -4.70 -10.79 -0.19
N ARG A 168 -5.38 -10.26 0.82
CA ARG A 168 -6.84 -10.21 0.93
C ARG A 168 -7.40 -8.84 0.57
N ALA A 169 -6.62 -7.77 0.81
CA ALA A 169 -7.01 -6.40 0.48
C ALA A 169 -5.81 -5.61 -0.08
N ILE A 170 -6.08 -4.77 -1.09
CA ILE A 170 -5.10 -3.85 -1.70
C ILE A 170 -5.60 -2.42 -1.53
N TYR A 171 -4.73 -1.56 -1.00
CA TYR A 171 -4.96 -0.13 -0.82
C TYR A 171 -4.04 0.65 -1.76
N PHE A 172 -4.64 1.42 -2.67
CA PHE A 172 -3.94 2.16 -3.73
C PHE A 172 -3.66 3.61 -3.34
N GLY A 173 -2.62 4.18 -3.93
CA GLY A 173 -2.36 5.61 -3.87
C GLY A 173 -3.50 6.43 -4.50
N HIS A 174 -4.18 5.88 -5.51
CA HIS A 174 -5.33 6.53 -6.15
C HIS A 174 -6.49 5.56 -6.37
N GLY A 175 -7.73 6.08 -6.26
CA GLY A 175 -8.96 5.32 -6.50
C GLY A 175 -9.36 4.42 -5.33
N ASP A 176 -10.27 3.49 -5.61
CA ASP A 176 -10.88 2.63 -4.61
C ASP A 176 -10.01 1.42 -4.28
N SER A 177 -10.04 0.98 -3.03
CA SER A 177 -9.34 -0.21 -2.56
C SER A 177 -10.04 -1.49 -3.04
N ILE A 178 -9.26 -2.56 -3.27
CA ILE A 178 -9.79 -3.90 -3.56
C ILE A 178 -9.80 -4.71 -2.26
N THR A 179 -10.98 -5.05 -1.78
CA THR A 179 -11.16 -5.84 -0.53
C THR A 179 -11.73 -7.23 -0.77
N VAL A 180 -12.00 -7.58 -2.03
CA VAL A 180 -12.47 -8.90 -2.47
C VAL A 180 -11.72 -9.30 -3.73
N GLY A 181 -11.15 -10.51 -3.75
CA GLY A 181 -10.46 -11.03 -4.93
C GLY A 181 -9.07 -10.43 -5.19
N ALA A 182 -8.43 -9.82 -4.19
CA ALA A 182 -7.13 -9.17 -4.33
C ALA A 182 -6.05 -10.10 -4.93
N ASN A 183 -5.94 -11.33 -4.45
CA ASN A 183 -5.02 -12.33 -5.00
C ASN A 183 -5.32 -12.70 -6.47
N ILE A 184 -6.59 -12.71 -6.86
CA ILE A 184 -6.99 -13.00 -8.24
C ILE A 184 -6.45 -11.90 -9.15
N VAL A 185 -6.65 -10.64 -8.79
CA VAL A 185 -6.17 -9.47 -9.55
C VAL A 185 -4.66 -9.46 -9.68
N LEU A 186 -3.92 -9.75 -8.60
CA LEU A 186 -2.45 -9.84 -8.63
C LEU A 186 -1.98 -10.95 -9.59
N ASN A 187 -2.55 -12.14 -9.49
CA ASN A 187 -2.16 -13.28 -10.32
C ASN A 187 -2.52 -13.05 -11.81
N GLU A 188 -3.70 -12.49 -12.11
CA GLU A 188 -4.07 -12.11 -13.47
C GLU A 188 -3.09 -11.08 -14.06
N SER A 189 -2.66 -10.10 -13.25
CA SER A 189 -1.67 -9.10 -13.66
C SER A 189 -0.33 -9.74 -13.99
N LEU A 190 0.15 -10.66 -13.16
CA LEU A 190 1.39 -11.40 -13.41
C LEU A 190 1.29 -12.26 -14.67
N GLU A 191 0.16 -12.94 -14.90
CA GLU A 191 -0.09 -13.73 -16.11
C GLU A 191 -0.08 -12.83 -17.36
N ASN A 192 -0.68 -11.65 -17.31
CA ASN A 192 -0.68 -10.70 -18.42
C ASN A 192 0.73 -10.24 -18.77
N ILE A 193 1.58 -9.95 -17.78
CA ILE A 193 3.00 -9.65 -18.00
C ILE A 193 3.72 -10.82 -18.64
N ARG A 194 3.51 -12.04 -18.15
CA ARG A 194 4.16 -13.25 -18.70
C ARG A 194 3.77 -13.50 -20.15
N ARG A 195 2.51 -13.24 -20.52
CA ARG A 195 2.04 -13.29 -21.91
C ARG A 195 2.72 -12.23 -22.78
N ALA A 196 2.81 -10.99 -22.29
CA ALA A 196 3.50 -9.90 -22.97
C ALA A 196 4.98 -10.21 -23.26
N ASN A 197 5.64 -10.88 -22.32
CA ASN A 197 7.05 -11.28 -22.45
C ASN A 197 7.27 -12.58 -23.25
N GLY A 198 6.23 -13.15 -23.89
CA GLY A 198 6.32 -14.40 -24.65
C GLY A 198 6.57 -15.65 -23.81
N MET A 199 6.40 -15.56 -22.48
CA MET A 199 6.46 -16.71 -21.59
C MET A 199 5.14 -17.47 -21.69
N ILE A 200 5.16 -18.69 -22.31
CA ILE A 200 3.99 -19.56 -22.40
C ILE A 200 3.64 -20.03 -21.00
N VAL A 201 2.52 -19.55 -20.48
CA VAL A 201 1.96 -20.07 -19.22
C VAL A 201 1.34 -21.43 -19.53
N PRO A 202 1.74 -22.54 -18.87
CA PRO A 202 1.02 -23.80 -18.98
C PRO A 202 -0.42 -23.57 -18.48
N HIS A 203 -1.39 -23.85 -19.34
CA HIS A 203 -2.79 -23.79 -18.98
C HIS A 203 -3.07 -24.86 -17.92
N ILE A 204 -3.20 -24.47 -16.64
CA ILE A 204 -3.70 -25.38 -15.61
C ILE A 204 -5.23 -25.41 -15.80
N PRO A 205 -5.82 -26.54 -16.26
CA PRO A 205 -7.26 -26.61 -16.41
C PRO A 205 -7.88 -26.50 -15.02
N VAL A 206 -8.80 -25.55 -14.86
CA VAL A 206 -9.67 -25.47 -13.68
C VAL A 206 -10.49 -26.77 -13.70
N VAL A 207 -10.17 -27.68 -12.80
CA VAL A 207 -10.98 -28.89 -12.59
C VAL A 207 -12.29 -28.43 -11.96
N SER A 208 -13.32 -28.32 -12.78
CA SER A 208 -14.69 -28.17 -12.30
C SER A 208 -15.05 -29.41 -11.49
N ALA A 209 -15.18 -29.29 -10.18
CA ALA A 209 -15.73 -30.32 -9.34
C ALA A 209 -17.23 -30.47 -9.69
N SER A 210 -17.52 -31.31 -10.67
CA SER A 210 -18.88 -31.80 -10.89
C SER A 210 -19.22 -32.77 -9.74
N ALA A 211 -19.99 -32.30 -8.78
CA ALA A 211 -20.60 -33.16 -7.77
C ALA A 211 -21.61 -34.05 -8.48
N THR A 212 -21.23 -35.29 -8.75
CA THR A 212 -22.19 -36.37 -9.04
C THR A 212 -22.87 -36.76 -7.75
N LEU A 213 -24.06 -36.23 -7.52
CA LEU A 213 -25.04 -36.83 -6.64
C LEU A 213 -25.62 -38.01 -7.40
N SER A 214 -25.31 -39.22 -6.96
CA SER A 214 -26.02 -40.42 -7.39
C SER A 214 -26.49 -41.21 -6.15
N GLY A 215 -27.83 -41.40 -6.12
CA GLY A 215 -28.53 -42.50 -5.53
C GLY A 215 -28.68 -42.60 -4.02
#